data_eb31684bd9e17b1a1433a57920d32697
#
_entry.id   eb31684bd9e17b1a1433a57920d32697
#
_cell.length_a   1.000
_cell.length_b   1.000
_cell.length_c   1.000
_cell.angle_alpha   90.00
_cell.angle_beta   90.00
_cell.angle_gamma   90.00
#
_symmetry.space_group_name_H-M   'P 1'
#
loop_
_entity.id
_entity.type
_entity.pdbx_description
1 polymer ?
#
loop_
_entity_poly.entity_id
_entity_poly.type
_entity_poly.pdbx_seq_one_letter_code
_entity_poly.pdbx_strand_id
1 'polypeptide(L)' 'MERESVDINGEKIVFFVQRKNIKNINLKVNIDKKVTMSIPMKMEIEIAKDFIKKKAE' A
#
# COMPACT_ATOMS: atom_id res chain seq x y z
N MET A 1 -9.67 2.59 7.87
CA MET A 1 -8.66 2.07 6.91
C MET A 1 -9.35 1.45 5.72
N GLU A 2 -8.85 1.74 4.55
CA GLU A 2 -9.34 1.12 3.33
C GLU A 2 -8.58 -0.16 3.05
N ARG A 3 -9.28 -1.18 2.59
CA ARG A 3 -8.66 -2.45 2.21
C ARG A 3 -8.54 -2.50 0.70
N GLU A 4 -7.32 -2.72 0.21
CA GLU A 4 -7.05 -2.80 -1.22
C GLU A 4 -6.23 -4.05 -1.53
N SER A 5 -6.17 -4.40 -2.80
CA SER A 5 -5.36 -5.53 -3.20
C SER A 5 -4.66 -5.22 -4.52
N VAL A 6 -3.55 -5.90 -4.76
CA VAL A 6 -2.78 -5.77 -5.98
C VAL A 6 -2.22 -7.13 -6.36
N ASP A 7 -2.16 -7.40 -7.67
CA ASP A 7 -1.58 -8.64 -8.17
C ASP A 7 -0.12 -8.41 -8.54
N ILE A 8 0.77 -9.20 -7.96
CA ILE A 8 2.20 -9.13 -8.24
C ILE A 8 2.70 -10.54 -8.56
N ASN A 9 3.21 -10.73 -9.78
CA ASN A 9 3.73 -12.03 -10.22
C ASN A 9 2.74 -13.18 -10.02
N GLY A 10 1.46 -12.90 -10.26
CA GLY A 10 0.43 -13.91 -10.12
C GLY A 10 -0.09 -14.12 -8.71
N GLU A 11 0.42 -13.37 -7.76
CA GLU A 11 -0.03 -13.45 -6.37
C GLU A 11 -0.84 -12.22 -6.00
N LYS A 12 -1.95 -12.46 -5.30
CA LYS A 12 -2.78 -11.37 -4.81
C LYS A 12 -2.29 -10.92 -3.43
N ILE A 13 -1.91 -9.68 -3.33
CA ILE A 13 -1.44 -9.10 -2.07
C ILE A 13 -2.49 -8.13 -1.56
N VAL A 14 -2.99 -8.39 -0.36
CA VAL A 14 -3.98 -7.53 0.29
C VAL A 14 -3.25 -6.60 1.24
N PHE A 15 -3.59 -5.32 1.19
CA PHE A 15 -2.98 -4.33 2.06
C PHE A 15 -4.04 -3.35 2.56
N PHE A 16 -3.72 -2.69 3.67
CA PHE A 16 -4.59 -1.69 4.25
C PHE A 16 -4.00 -0.31 4.01
N VAL A 17 -4.85 0.61 3.59
CA VAL A 17 -4.44 1.96 3.26
C VAL A 17 -5.04 2.93 4.27
N GLN A 18 -4.20 3.79 4.81
CA GLN A 18 -4.62 4.83 5.74
C GLN A 18 -4.20 6.18 5.18
N ARG A 19 -5.16 7.10 5.06
CA ARG A 19 -4.86 8.44 4.57
C ARG A 19 -4.53 9.34 5.75
N LYS A 20 -3.39 10.03 5.65
CA LYS A 20 -2.91 10.90 6.71
C LYS A 20 -2.42 12.22 6.13
N ASN A 21 -2.31 13.22 6.98
CA ASN A 21 -1.75 14.51 6.56
C ASN A 21 -0.22 14.43 6.53
N ILE A 22 0.29 13.69 5.56
CA ILE A 22 1.72 13.47 5.36
C ILE A 22 2.07 13.79 3.90
N LYS A 23 3.36 13.92 3.61
CA LYS A 23 3.83 14.24 2.27
C LYS A 23 4.33 13.05 1.49
N ASN A 24 4.72 11.99 2.16
CA ASN A 24 5.31 10.82 1.54
C ASN A 24 4.57 9.56 1.91
N ILE A 25 4.72 8.53 1.06
CA ILE A 25 4.13 7.21 1.32
C ILE A 25 4.97 6.48 2.37
N ASN A 26 4.31 5.89 3.35
CA ASN A 26 4.94 5.02 4.33
C ASN A 26 4.38 3.62 4.19
N LEU A 27 5.26 2.65 4.01
CA LEU A 27 4.89 1.25 3.88
C LEU A 27 5.41 0.47 5.08
N LYS A 28 4.54 -0.33 5.69
CA LYS A 28 4.91 -1.11 6.86
C LYS A 28 4.42 -2.55 6.68
N VAL A 29 5.31 -3.50 6.91
CA VAL A 29 4.98 -4.92 6.84
C VAL A 29 5.17 -5.53 8.22
N ASN A 30 4.13 -6.15 8.75
CA ASN A 30 4.17 -6.79 10.06
C ASN A 30 4.70 -8.22 9.96
N ILE A 31 5.01 -8.80 11.10
CA ILE A 31 5.56 -10.16 11.20
C ILE A 31 4.60 -11.19 10.60
N ASP A 32 3.31 -10.97 10.76
CA ASP A 32 2.27 -11.87 10.25
C ASP A 32 1.91 -11.58 8.79
N LYS A 33 2.81 -10.91 8.07
CA LYS A 33 2.66 -10.56 6.66
C LYS A 33 1.52 -9.60 6.36
N LYS A 34 1.09 -8.87 7.36
CA LYS A 34 0.06 -7.85 7.18
C LYS A 34 0.71 -6.57 6.67
N VAL A 35 0.28 -6.12 5.50
CA VAL A 35 0.84 -4.92 4.88
C VAL A 35 -0.06 -3.73 5.17
N THR A 36 0.52 -2.67 5.69
CA THR A 36 -0.18 -1.44 5.97
C THR A 36 0.55 -0.29 5.30
N MET A 37 -0.21 0.60 4.66
CA MET A 37 0.37 1.72 3.95
C MET A 37 -0.30 3.02 4.41
N SER A 38 0.52 4.05 4.63
CA SER A 38 0.01 5.40 4.89
C SER A 38 0.33 6.28 3.69
N ILE A 39 -0.68 6.98 3.18
CA ILE A 39 -0.51 7.83 2.01
C ILE A 39 -1.05 9.23 2.30
N PRO A 40 -0.60 10.25 1.55
CA PRO A 40 -1.18 11.59 1.65
C PRO A 40 -2.67 11.58 1.32
N MET A 41 -3.39 12.50 1.93
CA MET A 41 -4.86 12.52 1.80
C MET A 41 -5.34 12.71 0.38
N LYS A 42 -4.56 13.41 -0.45
CA LYS A 42 -4.96 13.70 -1.84
C LYS A 42 -4.38 12.72 -2.85
N MET A 43 -3.63 11.73 -2.42
CA MET A 43 -3.01 10.79 -3.33
C MET A 43 -4.02 9.76 -3.82
N GLU A 44 -3.95 9.42 -5.11
CA GLU A 44 -4.80 8.41 -5.70
C GLU A 44 -4.32 7.02 -5.32
N ILE A 45 -5.27 6.09 -5.16
CA ILE A 45 -4.96 4.72 -4.77
C ILE A 45 -4.12 4.02 -5.85
N GLU A 46 -4.26 4.41 -7.10
CA GLU A 46 -3.48 3.84 -8.19
C GLU A 46 -1.98 4.05 -7.97
N ILE A 47 -1.62 5.22 -7.46
CA ILE A 47 -0.23 5.53 -7.18
C ILE A 47 0.29 4.66 -6.05
N ALA A 48 -0.53 4.43 -5.03
CA ALA A 48 -0.16 3.56 -3.93
C ALA A 48 0.06 2.12 -4.39
N LYS A 49 -0.78 1.63 -5.28
CA LYS A 49 -0.65 0.28 -5.84
C LYS A 49 0.66 0.14 -6.64
N ASP A 50 0.98 1.15 -7.44
CA ASP A 50 2.23 1.16 -8.19
C ASP A 50 3.44 1.13 -7.27
N PHE A 51 3.36 1.86 -6.15
CA PHE A 51 4.43 1.89 -5.18
C PHE A 51 4.71 0.50 -4.61
N ILE A 52 3.66 -0.24 -4.29
CA ILE A 52 3.80 -1.59 -3.76
C ILE A 52 4.40 -2.52 -4.81
N LYS A 53 3.96 -2.42 -6.05
CA LYS A 53 4.49 -3.25 -7.14
C LYS A 53 5.98 -3.04 -7.32
N LYS A 54 6.43 -1.80 -7.25
CA LYS A 54 7.84 -1.49 -7.40
C LYS A 54 8.68 -2.02 -6.24
N LYS A 55 8.13 -1.98 -5.04
CA LYS A 55 8.84 -2.48 -3.87
C LYS A 55 8.95 -4.00 -3.85
N ALA A 56 7.99 -4.69 -4.47
CA ALA A 56 7.97 -6.15 -4.48
C ALA A 56 8.85 -6.76 -5.58
N GLU A 57 9.29 -5.97 -6.53
CA GLU A 57 10.15 -6.45 -7.62
C GLU A 57 11.59 -6.65 -7.20
#